data_d316680e7f1506d675573fe4d8d84258
#
_entry.id   d316680e7f1506d675573fe4d8d84258
#
_cell.length_a   1.000
_cell.length_b   1.000
_cell.length_c   1.000
_cell.angle_alpha   90.00
_cell.angle_beta   90.00
_cell.angle_gamma   90.00
#
_symmetry.space_group_name_H-M   'P 1'
#
loop_
_entity.id
_entity.type
_entity.pdbx_description
1 polymer ?
#
loop_
_entity_poly.entity_id
_entity_poly.type
_entity_poly.pdbx_seq_one_letter_code
_entity_poly.pdbx_strand_id
1 'polypeptide(L)'
;IGSGLVGSEMCIRDRNNTVPKVETLFKDNGFQGCILKGQGIAQLYPHPELRTPGDIDIWVCGRRKEIISFVKNKCNSSHAVYHHIDGLKMDSVNIETHFTPSYMSNPFANRKLQAWIADISSQQFEHRIKIGENSIHAPTLAFNRVFILHHIYRHFLYEGIGLRQMMDFYYVLKQGFTEIERDETINVYNNLNLLGFAGAAIYVLQEIFGLEEKYHIVLP
;
A
#
# COMPACT_ATOMS: atom_id res chain seq x y z
N ILE A 1 -30.02 3.02 10.25
CA ILE A 1 -29.10 2.84 9.10
C ILE A 1 -28.13 4.05 8.93
N GLY A 2 -28.42 5.20 9.57
CA GLY A 2 -27.63 6.44 9.37
C GLY A 2 -26.34 6.58 10.16
N SER A 3 -26.17 5.92 11.31
CA SER A 3 -25.03 6.17 12.21
C SER A 3 -23.70 5.52 11.76
N GLY A 4 -23.76 4.43 11.00
CA GLY A 4 -22.55 3.73 10.54
C GLY A 4 -21.82 4.44 9.39
N LEU A 5 -22.57 5.04 8.46
CA LEU A 5 -22.01 5.78 7.33
C LEU A 5 -21.37 7.11 7.78
N VAL A 6 -22.04 7.86 8.64
CA VAL A 6 -21.50 9.12 9.19
C VAL A 6 -20.22 8.88 9.99
N GLY A 7 -20.12 7.77 10.73
CA GLY A 7 -18.90 7.41 11.45
C GLY A 7 -17.73 7.05 10.51
N SER A 8 -17.99 6.38 9.38
CA SER A 8 -16.94 6.03 8.41
C SER A 8 -16.44 7.24 7.63
N GLU A 9 -17.31 8.14 7.21
CA GLU A 9 -16.95 9.39 6.53
C GLU A 9 -16.09 10.29 7.43
N MET A 10 -16.44 10.47 8.70
CA MET A 10 -15.60 11.18 9.67
C MET A 10 -14.23 10.55 9.80
N CYS A 11 -14.13 9.21 9.92
CA CYS A 11 -12.86 8.52 10.05
C CYS A 11 -11.95 8.69 8.82
N ILE A 12 -12.50 8.68 7.60
CA ILE A 12 -11.70 8.91 6.37
C ILE A 12 -11.24 10.35 6.29
N ARG A 13 -12.12 11.31 6.57
CA ARG A 13 -11.80 12.73 6.56
C ARG A 13 -10.69 13.05 7.56
N ASP A 14 -10.73 12.46 8.74
CA ASP A 14 -9.68 12.61 9.76
C ASP A 14 -8.34 12.07 9.24
N ARG A 15 -8.34 10.88 8.60
CA ARG A 15 -7.12 10.31 8.02
C ARG A 15 -6.57 11.14 6.87
N ASN A 16 -7.42 11.66 6.00
CA ASN A 16 -7.02 12.54 4.90
C ASN A 16 -6.35 13.83 5.42
N ASN A 17 -6.78 14.32 6.58
CA ASN A 17 -6.15 15.46 7.26
C ASN A 17 -4.87 15.07 8.00
N THR A 18 -4.77 13.83 8.48
CA THR A 18 -3.61 13.35 9.26
C THR A 18 -2.44 12.95 8.34
N VAL A 19 -2.71 12.36 7.16
CA VAL A 19 -1.65 11.89 6.24
C VAL A 19 -0.64 12.98 5.87
N PRO A 20 -1.01 14.21 5.46
CA PRO A 20 -0.04 15.26 5.18
C PRO A 20 0.80 15.65 6.40
N LYS A 21 0.22 15.60 7.61
CA LYS A 21 0.95 15.88 8.86
C LYS A 21 1.99 14.81 9.15
N VAL A 22 1.65 13.53 8.88
CA VAL A 22 2.60 12.41 9.02
C VAL A 22 3.77 12.60 8.07
N GLU A 23 3.52 12.90 6.81
CA GLU A 23 4.57 13.16 5.82
C GLU A 23 5.48 14.34 6.24
N THR A 24 4.87 15.42 6.71
CA THR A 24 5.60 16.60 7.25
C THR A 24 6.45 16.24 8.45
N LEU A 25 5.93 15.43 9.39
CA LEU A 25 6.69 14.98 10.56
C LEU A 25 7.99 14.27 10.15
N PHE A 26 7.94 13.37 9.19
CA PHE A 26 9.14 12.67 8.71
C PHE A 26 10.07 13.62 7.97
N LYS A 27 9.54 14.46 7.08
CA LYS A 27 10.31 15.45 6.32
C LYS A 27 11.07 16.42 7.20
N ASP A 28 10.44 16.97 8.25
CA ASP A 28 11.04 17.91 9.19
C ASP A 28 12.16 17.27 10.03
N ASN A 29 12.20 15.92 10.07
CA ASN A 29 13.26 15.17 10.73
C ASN A 29 14.25 14.53 9.75
N GLY A 30 14.29 15.01 8.51
CA GLY A 30 15.29 14.60 7.50
C GLY A 30 14.98 13.30 6.78
N PHE A 31 13.75 12.78 6.87
CA PHE A 31 13.31 11.58 6.18
C PHE A 31 12.34 11.92 5.04
N GLN A 32 12.45 11.21 3.94
CA GLN A 32 11.45 11.22 2.89
C GLN A 32 10.48 10.05 3.09
N GLY A 33 9.17 10.33 3.02
CA GLY A 33 8.10 9.34 3.20
C GLY A 33 7.25 9.17 1.96
N CYS A 34 6.66 7.98 1.80
CA CYS A 34 5.69 7.64 0.76
C CYS A 34 4.54 6.86 1.40
N ILE A 35 3.31 7.32 1.25
CA ILE A 35 2.12 6.72 1.88
C ILE A 35 1.70 5.48 1.10
N LEU A 36 1.84 4.33 1.72
CA LEU A 36 1.43 3.04 1.16
C LEU A 36 -0.08 2.81 1.35
N LYS A 37 -0.68 2.03 0.44
CA LYS A 37 -2.09 1.57 0.60
C LYS A 37 -3.08 2.71 0.96
N GLY A 38 -4.00 2.42 1.85
CA GLY A 38 -4.88 3.37 2.55
C GLY A 38 -5.39 4.51 1.69
N GLN A 39 -4.99 5.71 2.05
CA GLN A 39 -5.42 6.94 1.41
C GLN A 39 -4.92 7.07 -0.02
N GLY A 40 -3.74 6.51 -0.35
CA GLY A 40 -3.22 6.48 -1.71
C GLY A 40 -4.12 5.70 -2.67
N ILE A 41 -4.58 4.53 -2.24
CA ILE A 41 -5.48 3.67 -3.02
C ILE A 41 -6.92 4.19 -3.00
N ALA A 42 -7.36 4.81 -1.90
CA ALA A 42 -8.72 5.35 -1.80
C ALA A 42 -9.07 6.32 -2.94
N GLN A 43 -8.08 7.10 -3.43
CA GLN A 43 -8.30 8.05 -4.54
C GLN A 43 -8.63 7.36 -5.87
N LEU A 44 -8.44 6.05 -5.99
CA LEU A 44 -8.82 5.26 -7.17
C LEU A 44 -10.28 4.79 -7.14
N TYR A 45 -10.95 4.91 -5.99
CA TYR A 45 -12.36 4.57 -5.82
C TYR A 45 -13.25 5.67 -6.39
N PRO A 46 -14.43 5.33 -6.97
CA PRO A 46 -15.41 6.33 -7.38
C PRO A 46 -15.87 7.24 -6.23
N HIS A 47 -15.90 6.67 -5.02
CA HIS A 47 -16.27 7.33 -3.77
C HIS A 47 -15.19 7.06 -2.72
N PRO A 48 -14.06 7.81 -2.72
CA PRO A 48 -12.94 7.61 -1.80
C PRO A 48 -13.35 7.59 -0.32
N GLU A 49 -14.39 8.36 0.02
CA GLU A 49 -14.95 8.50 1.36
C GLU A 49 -15.64 7.23 1.87
N LEU A 50 -16.04 6.32 0.99
CA LEU A 50 -16.69 5.06 1.36
C LEU A 50 -15.69 3.91 1.63
N ARG A 51 -14.41 4.10 1.29
CA ARG A 51 -13.40 3.09 1.60
C ARG A 51 -13.15 3.04 3.10
N THR A 52 -13.40 1.88 3.71
CA THR A 52 -13.15 1.67 5.15
C THR A 52 -11.70 2.00 5.49
N PRO A 53 -11.44 2.95 6.40
CA PRO A 53 -10.09 3.34 6.79
C PRO A 53 -9.41 2.26 7.64
N GLY A 54 -8.09 2.23 7.59
CA GLY A 54 -7.20 1.46 8.46
C GLY A 54 -6.15 2.35 9.09
N ASP A 55 -5.03 1.78 9.46
CA ASP A 55 -3.83 2.49 9.89
C ASP A 55 -3.21 3.28 8.72
N ILE A 56 -2.36 4.23 9.04
CA ILE A 56 -1.56 4.92 8.02
C ILE A 56 -0.22 4.19 7.90
N ASP A 57 0.01 3.60 6.74
CA ASP A 57 1.27 2.97 6.38
C ASP A 57 2.16 3.99 5.68
N ILE A 58 3.33 4.30 6.23
CA ILE A 58 4.31 5.17 5.58
C ILE A 58 5.62 4.42 5.33
N TRP A 59 6.03 4.34 4.07
CA TRP A 59 7.35 3.86 3.69
C TRP A 59 8.34 5.01 3.77
N VAL A 60 9.41 4.84 4.56
CA VAL A 60 10.40 5.87 4.87
C VAL A 60 11.73 5.53 4.24
N CYS A 61 12.27 6.45 3.45
CA CYS A 61 13.60 6.35 2.89
C CYS A 61 14.64 6.66 3.98
N GLY A 62 15.56 5.72 4.24
CA GLY A 62 16.60 5.88 5.22
C GLY A 62 17.13 4.57 5.78
N ARG A 63 18.15 4.67 6.63
CA ARG A 63 18.71 3.48 7.29
C ARG A 63 17.76 2.98 8.38
N ARG A 64 17.45 1.68 8.36
CA ARG A 64 16.53 1.04 9.32
C ARG A 64 16.80 1.45 10.78
N LYS A 65 18.08 1.49 11.19
CA LYS A 65 18.45 1.85 12.57
C LYS A 65 18.07 3.30 12.92
N GLU A 66 18.20 4.23 11.99
CA GLU A 66 17.85 5.65 12.18
C GLU A 66 16.35 5.83 12.29
N ILE A 67 15.59 5.17 11.41
CA ILE A 67 14.12 5.20 11.44
C ILE A 67 13.60 4.60 12.75
N ILE A 68 14.14 3.45 13.19
CA ILE A 68 13.77 2.84 14.49
C ILE A 68 14.08 3.80 15.64
N SER A 69 15.26 4.42 15.67
CA SER A 69 15.63 5.37 16.71
C SER A 69 14.68 6.57 16.73
N PHE A 70 14.37 7.12 15.56
CA PHE A 70 13.43 8.23 15.43
C PHE A 70 12.04 7.89 16.00
N VAL A 71 11.46 6.75 15.58
CA VAL A 71 10.12 6.33 16.05
C VAL A 71 10.13 6.09 17.55
N LYS A 72 11.15 5.38 18.08
CA LYS A 72 11.29 5.13 19.52
C LYS A 72 11.37 6.40 20.37
N ASN A 73 11.98 7.44 19.83
CA ASN A 73 12.08 8.73 20.53
C ASN A 73 10.75 9.52 20.51
N LYS A 74 9.78 9.12 19.71
CA LYS A 74 8.47 9.79 19.55
C LYS A 74 7.31 9.06 20.21
N CYS A 75 7.51 7.83 20.70
CA CYS A 75 6.46 7.04 21.32
C CYS A 75 6.97 6.29 22.57
N ASN A 76 6.05 6.04 23.53
CA ASN A 76 6.38 5.37 24.78
C ASN A 76 6.55 3.85 24.63
N SER A 77 5.92 3.26 23.60
CA SER A 77 5.98 1.83 23.32
C SER A 77 6.02 1.63 21.82
N SER A 78 6.92 0.77 21.36
CA SER A 78 7.07 0.45 19.94
C SER A 78 7.55 -0.98 19.77
N HIS A 79 7.10 -1.62 18.71
CA HIS A 79 7.52 -2.96 18.34
C HIS A 79 8.02 -2.96 16.89
N ALA A 80 9.27 -3.37 16.69
CA ALA A 80 9.87 -3.44 15.35
C ALA A 80 9.86 -4.88 14.86
N VAL A 81 9.29 -5.11 13.70
CA VAL A 81 9.34 -6.37 12.96
C VAL A 81 10.28 -6.24 11.76
N TYR A 82 10.28 -7.23 10.86
CA TYR A 82 11.20 -7.26 9.73
C TYR A 82 11.07 -6.02 8.83
N HIS A 83 9.88 -5.57 8.51
CA HIS A 83 9.59 -4.56 7.49
C HIS A 83 9.06 -3.23 8.02
N HIS A 84 8.55 -3.17 9.25
CA HIS A 84 8.05 -1.92 9.85
C HIS A 84 8.34 -1.82 11.36
N ILE A 85 8.01 -0.68 11.91
CA ILE A 85 7.92 -0.42 13.36
C ILE A 85 6.59 0.25 13.67
N ASP A 86 5.91 -0.26 14.70
CA ASP A 86 4.68 0.28 15.26
C ASP A 86 4.95 1.25 16.40
N GLY A 87 3.87 1.87 16.90
CA GLY A 87 3.86 2.64 18.14
C GLY A 87 3.66 4.14 17.92
N LEU A 88 3.95 4.67 16.74
CA LEU A 88 3.68 6.08 16.42
C LEU A 88 2.17 6.29 16.25
N LYS A 89 1.66 7.41 16.81
CA LYS A 89 0.27 7.85 16.67
C LYS A 89 0.21 9.33 16.37
N MET A 90 -0.75 9.72 15.53
CA MET A 90 -1.06 11.11 15.25
C MET A 90 -2.58 11.28 15.11
N ASP A 91 -3.18 12.27 15.76
CA ASP A 91 -4.62 12.51 15.75
C ASP A 91 -5.45 11.23 16.08
N SER A 92 -4.97 10.42 17.05
CA SER A 92 -5.53 9.10 17.44
C SER A 92 -5.45 8.01 16.37
N VAL A 93 -4.76 8.24 15.24
CA VAL A 93 -4.54 7.26 14.18
C VAL A 93 -3.21 6.55 14.40
N ASN A 94 -3.20 5.22 14.30
CA ASN A 94 -1.97 4.43 14.34
C ASN A 94 -1.18 4.62 13.04
N ILE A 95 0.14 4.69 13.15
CA ILE A 95 1.05 4.84 12.02
C ILE A 95 2.02 3.66 12.03
N GLU A 96 2.02 2.88 10.96
CA GLU A 96 3.02 1.86 10.68
C GLU A 96 4.15 2.46 9.84
N THR A 97 5.34 2.51 10.41
CA THR A 97 6.52 3.07 9.72
C THR A 97 7.33 1.97 9.07
N HIS A 98 7.28 1.88 7.76
CA HIS A 98 7.92 0.83 6.97
C HIS A 98 9.35 1.21 6.57
N PHE A 99 10.30 0.29 6.79
CA PHE A 99 11.69 0.39 6.27
C PHE A 99 11.76 -0.14 4.84
N THR A 100 10.93 -1.12 4.54
CA THR A 100 10.66 -1.67 3.22
C THR A 100 9.17 -1.94 3.11
N PRO A 101 8.54 -1.72 1.95
CA PRO A 101 7.09 -1.89 1.79
C PRO A 101 6.59 -3.29 2.14
N SER A 102 7.39 -4.31 1.85
CA SER A 102 7.00 -5.70 2.09
C SER A 102 8.20 -6.65 2.12
N TYR A 103 7.93 -7.94 2.43
CA TYR A 103 8.92 -9.01 2.40
C TYR A 103 8.27 -10.36 2.09
N MET A 104 9.06 -11.32 1.64
CA MET A 104 8.64 -12.71 1.42
C MET A 104 9.36 -13.65 2.37
N SER A 105 8.67 -14.72 2.83
CA SER A 105 9.26 -15.72 3.75
C SER A 105 10.30 -16.59 3.06
N ASN A 106 10.18 -16.83 1.75
CA ASN A 106 11.22 -17.51 0.99
C ASN A 106 12.40 -16.56 0.75
N PRO A 107 13.63 -16.87 1.22
CA PRO A 107 14.78 -15.96 1.13
C PRO A 107 15.17 -15.58 -0.31
N PHE A 108 15.05 -16.53 -1.24
CA PHE A 108 15.40 -16.28 -2.65
C PHE A 108 14.38 -15.34 -3.32
N ALA A 109 13.10 -15.59 -3.10
CA ALA A 109 12.04 -14.70 -3.58
C ALA A 109 12.12 -13.32 -2.90
N ASN A 110 12.43 -13.29 -1.59
CA ASN A 110 12.62 -12.03 -0.87
C ASN A 110 13.79 -11.21 -1.43
N ARG A 111 14.91 -11.85 -1.76
CA ARG A 111 16.04 -11.15 -2.38
C ARG A 111 15.63 -10.48 -3.71
N LYS A 112 14.85 -11.19 -4.53
CA LYS A 112 14.31 -10.63 -5.78
C LYS A 112 13.34 -9.48 -5.52
N LEU A 113 12.44 -9.63 -4.53
CA LEU A 113 11.50 -8.58 -4.14
C LEU A 113 12.25 -7.33 -3.67
N GLN A 114 13.25 -7.48 -2.78
CA GLN A 114 14.01 -6.33 -2.27
C GLN A 114 14.83 -5.65 -3.38
N ALA A 115 15.37 -6.41 -4.32
CA ALA A 115 16.08 -5.85 -5.48
C ALA A 115 15.14 -5.02 -6.37
N TRP A 116 13.95 -5.57 -6.67
CA TRP A 116 12.92 -4.84 -7.42
C TRP A 116 12.47 -3.56 -6.69
N ILE A 117 12.20 -3.64 -5.37
CA ILE A 117 11.83 -2.46 -4.56
C ILE A 117 12.93 -1.39 -4.62
N ALA A 118 14.20 -1.78 -4.48
CA ALA A 118 15.32 -0.85 -4.50
C ALA A 118 15.46 -0.14 -5.86
N ASP A 119 15.28 -0.87 -6.96
CA ASP A 119 15.39 -0.36 -8.32
C ASP A 119 14.35 0.74 -8.62
N ILE A 120 13.11 0.57 -8.15
CA ILE A 120 12.01 1.49 -8.43
C ILE A 120 11.71 2.48 -7.31
N SER A 121 12.46 2.45 -6.20
CA SER A 121 12.14 3.22 -4.99
C SER A 121 12.12 4.73 -5.20
N SER A 122 13.09 5.30 -5.91
CA SER A 122 13.20 6.74 -6.13
C SER A 122 11.94 7.31 -6.77
N GLN A 123 11.41 6.63 -7.78
CA GLN A 123 10.18 7.04 -8.45
C GLN A 123 8.98 7.10 -7.50
N GLN A 124 8.92 6.20 -6.51
CA GLN A 124 7.80 6.17 -5.56
C GLN A 124 7.85 7.36 -4.59
N PHE A 125 9.04 7.78 -4.20
CA PHE A 125 9.23 8.95 -3.34
C PHE A 125 9.08 10.29 -4.06
N GLU A 126 9.08 10.30 -5.39
CA GLU A 126 8.85 11.49 -6.21
C GLU A 126 7.38 11.61 -6.69
N HIS A 127 6.69 10.47 -6.81
CA HIS A 127 5.31 10.44 -7.31
C HIS A 127 4.33 11.02 -6.29
N ARG A 128 3.48 11.95 -6.75
CA ARG A 128 2.52 12.66 -5.89
C ARG A 128 1.10 12.47 -6.38
N ILE A 129 0.18 12.38 -5.42
CA ILE A 129 -1.26 12.35 -5.66
C ILE A 129 -1.95 13.45 -4.86
N LYS A 130 -3.14 13.85 -5.30
CA LYS A 130 -4.00 14.79 -4.57
C LYS A 130 -4.92 14.06 -3.60
N ILE A 131 -5.06 14.59 -2.37
CA ILE A 131 -6.07 14.18 -1.39
C ILE A 131 -6.76 15.46 -0.90
N GLY A 132 -7.96 15.74 -1.40
CA GLY A 132 -8.63 17.03 -1.18
C GLY A 132 -7.77 18.18 -1.71
N GLU A 133 -7.46 19.15 -0.84
CA GLU A 133 -6.59 20.29 -1.17
C GLU A 133 -5.10 19.99 -1.00
N ASN A 134 -4.75 18.86 -0.39
CA ASN A 134 -3.37 18.46 -0.13
C ASN A 134 -2.78 17.61 -1.26
N SER A 135 -1.45 17.55 -1.29
CA SER A 135 -0.72 16.63 -2.18
C SER A 135 0.30 15.86 -1.34
N ILE A 136 0.30 14.53 -1.48
CA ILE A 136 1.17 13.61 -0.75
C ILE A 136 1.98 12.73 -1.69
N HIS A 137 3.08 12.16 -1.19
CA HIS A 137 3.79 11.11 -1.93
C HIS A 137 3.09 9.77 -1.71
N ALA A 138 2.80 9.07 -2.80
CA ALA A 138 2.19 7.75 -2.82
C ALA A 138 2.74 6.94 -4.00
N PRO A 139 2.75 5.59 -3.93
CA PRO A 139 3.29 4.78 -4.99
C PRO A 139 2.54 4.93 -6.32
N THR A 140 3.27 4.72 -7.41
CA THR A 140 2.72 4.67 -8.77
C THR A 140 1.77 3.48 -8.94
N LEU A 141 0.94 3.50 -9.99
CA LEU A 141 0.07 2.36 -10.33
C LEU A 141 0.87 1.10 -10.66
N ALA A 142 2.01 1.24 -11.34
CA ALA A 142 2.90 0.13 -11.66
C ALA A 142 3.42 -0.57 -10.39
N PHE A 143 3.87 0.20 -9.39
CA PHE A 143 4.22 -0.34 -8.09
C PHE A 143 3.02 -1.02 -7.40
N ASN A 144 1.88 -0.36 -7.36
CA ASN A 144 0.70 -0.84 -6.65
C ASN A 144 0.15 -2.14 -7.25
N ARG A 145 0.26 -2.39 -8.55
CA ARG A 145 -0.12 -3.68 -9.17
C ARG A 145 0.63 -4.85 -8.53
N VAL A 146 1.92 -4.69 -8.28
CA VAL A 146 2.74 -5.73 -7.62
C VAL A 146 2.53 -5.73 -6.11
N PHE A 147 2.59 -4.57 -5.49
CA PHE A 147 2.58 -4.43 -4.04
C PHE A 147 1.25 -4.89 -3.42
N ILE A 148 0.09 -4.48 -4.00
CA ILE A 148 -1.22 -4.86 -3.46
C ILE A 148 -1.47 -6.36 -3.64
N LEU A 149 -1.14 -6.95 -4.80
CA LEU A 149 -1.24 -8.39 -4.98
C LEU A 149 -0.37 -9.16 -3.96
N HIS A 150 0.89 -8.72 -3.79
CA HIS A 150 1.79 -9.34 -2.81
C HIS A 150 1.27 -9.17 -1.37
N HIS A 151 0.68 -8.03 -1.04
CA HIS A 151 0.06 -7.78 0.25
C HIS A 151 -1.11 -8.75 0.50
N ILE A 152 -2.00 -8.94 -0.50
CA ILE A 152 -3.09 -9.93 -0.45
C ILE A 152 -2.52 -11.34 -0.25
N TYR A 153 -1.47 -11.72 -1.00
CA TYR A 153 -0.81 -13.02 -0.88
C TYR A 153 -0.30 -13.29 0.54
N ARG A 154 0.36 -12.29 1.16
CA ARG A 154 0.84 -12.43 2.55
C ARG A 154 -0.32 -12.63 3.54
N HIS A 155 -1.33 -11.79 3.46
CA HIS A 155 -2.50 -11.91 4.34
C HIS A 155 -3.22 -13.24 4.13
N PHE A 156 -3.39 -13.67 2.88
CA PHE A 156 -4.01 -14.96 2.58
C PHE A 156 -3.31 -16.13 3.28
N LEU A 157 -1.97 -16.10 3.32
CA LEU A 157 -1.18 -17.20 3.91
C LEU A 157 -1.13 -17.17 5.45
N TYR A 158 -1.19 -15.99 6.07
CA TYR A 158 -0.85 -15.85 7.50
C TYR A 158 -1.96 -15.30 8.39
N GLU A 159 -2.87 -14.49 7.85
CA GLU A 159 -3.80 -13.71 8.66
C GLU A 159 -5.25 -13.80 8.18
N GLY A 160 -5.46 -14.28 6.97
CA GLY A 160 -6.72 -14.17 6.24
C GLY A 160 -6.87 -12.85 5.50
N ILE A 161 -7.72 -12.85 4.48
CA ILE A 161 -7.99 -11.65 3.66
C ILE A 161 -9.44 -11.19 3.82
N GLY A 162 -9.64 -9.87 3.81
CA GLY A 162 -10.96 -9.26 3.72
C GLY A 162 -11.25 -8.76 2.30
N LEU A 163 -12.53 -8.57 2.01
CA LEU A 163 -12.97 -8.05 0.71
C LEU A 163 -12.36 -6.67 0.39
N ARG A 164 -12.01 -5.88 1.41
CA ARG A 164 -11.36 -4.58 1.21
C ARG A 164 -10.04 -4.68 0.46
N GLN A 165 -9.17 -5.65 0.80
CA GLN A 165 -7.90 -5.84 0.10
C GLN A 165 -8.12 -6.24 -1.36
N MET A 166 -9.12 -7.08 -1.63
CA MET A 166 -9.51 -7.45 -2.99
C MET A 166 -10.05 -6.24 -3.76
N MET A 167 -10.87 -5.40 -3.14
CA MET A 167 -11.37 -4.16 -3.75
C MET A 167 -10.23 -3.17 -4.05
N ASP A 168 -9.23 -3.05 -3.18
CA ASP A 168 -8.05 -2.22 -3.45
C ASP A 168 -7.36 -2.68 -4.75
N PHE A 169 -7.16 -3.99 -4.91
CA PHE A 169 -6.57 -4.54 -6.13
C PHE A 169 -7.46 -4.34 -7.37
N TYR A 170 -8.77 -4.54 -7.22
CA TYR A 170 -9.76 -4.27 -8.27
C TYR A 170 -9.62 -2.83 -8.81
N TYR A 171 -9.60 -1.83 -7.93
CA TYR A 171 -9.51 -0.44 -8.38
C TYR A 171 -8.13 -0.06 -8.93
N VAL A 172 -7.06 -0.68 -8.46
CA VAL A 172 -5.73 -0.54 -9.07
C VAL A 172 -5.73 -1.05 -10.52
N LEU A 173 -6.32 -2.23 -10.76
CA LEU A 173 -6.42 -2.80 -12.11
C LEU A 173 -7.34 -1.99 -13.03
N LYS A 174 -8.45 -1.46 -12.50
CA LYS A 174 -9.40 -0.63 -13.27
C LYS A 174 -8.82 0.69 -13.77
N GLN A 175 -7.66 1.12 -13.29
CA GLN A 175 -6.96 2.26 -13.87
C GLN A 175 -6.36 1.93 -15.25
N GLY A 176 -6.36 0.64 -15.62
CA GLY A 176 -5.79 0.16 -16.88
C GLY A 176 -4.26 0.12 -16.85
N PHE A 177 -3.70 -0.32 -17.93
CA PHE A 177 -2.25 -0.42 -18.15
C PHE A 177 -1.97 -0.55 -19.66
N THR A 178 -0.79 -0.14 -20.07
CA THR A 178 -0.27 -0.39 -21.41
C THR A 178 0.24 -1.84 -21.52
N GLU A 179 0.45 -2.33 -22.75
CA GLU A 179 1.06 -3.67 -22.97
C GLU A 179 2.44 -3.76 -22.31
N ILE A 180 3.24 -2.71 -22.40
CA ILE A 180 4.57 -2.65 -21.76
C ILE A 180 4.45 -2.82 -20.25
N GLU A 181 3.58 -2.03 -19.61
CA GLU A 181 3.36 -2.14 -18.15
C GLU A 181 2.81 -3.50 -17.72
N ARG A 182 1.98 -4.12 -18.57
CA ARG A 182 1.48 -5.48 -18.36
C ARG A 182 2.63 -6.48 -18.36
N ASP A 183 3.47 -6.46 -19.38
CA ASP A 183 4.60 -7.39 -19.54
C ASP A 183 5.62 -7.21 -18.41
N GLU A 184 5.94 -5.98 -18.03
CA GLU A 184 6.78 -5.67 -16.86
C GLU A 184 6.19 -6.25 -15.56
N THR A 185 4.89 -6.06 -15.33
CA THR A 185 4.22 -6.58 -14.13
C THR A 185 4.21 -8.12 -14.13
N ILE A 186 3.90 -8.76 -15.27
CA ILE A 186 3.94 -10.23 -15.44
C ILE A 186 5.35 -10.77 -15.15
N ASN A 187 6.39 -10.10 -15.65
CA ASN A 187 7.77 -10.48 -15.39
C ASN A 187 8.11 -10.44 -13.89
N VAL A 188 7.66 -9.39 -13.17
CA VAL A 188 7.84 -9.31 -11.72
C VAL A 188 7.06 -10.43 -11.01
N TYR A 189 5.81 -10.69 -11.39
CA TYR A 189 5.01 -11.79 -10.80
C TYR A 189 5.70 -13.14 -11.01
N ASN A 190 6.24 -13.40 -12.21
CA ASN A 190 6.96 -14.64 -12.51
C ASN A 190 8.22 -14.77 -11.64
N ASN A 191 9.01 -13.70 -11.53
CA ASN A 191 10.22 -13.66 -10.71
C ASN A 191 9.96 -13.91 -9.22
N LEU A 192 8.78 -13.52 -8.75
CA LEU A 192 8.34 -13.70 -7.37
C LEU A 192 7.51 -14.97 -7.13
N ASN A 193 7.29 -15.80 -8.17
CA ASN A 193 6.40 -16.97 -8.16
C ASN A 193 4.95 -16.62 -7.76
N LEU A 194 4.46 -15.48 -8.20
CA LEU A 194 3.10 -14.99 -7.90
C LEU A 194 2.12 -15.16 -9.05
N LEU A 195 2.54 -15.63 -10.24
CA LEU A 195 1.66 -15.74 -11.43
C LEU A 195 0.40 -16.56 -11.16
N GLY A 196 0.52 -17.74 -10.58
CA GLY A 196 -0.63 -18.59 -10.27
C GLY A 196 -1.57 -17.92 -9.25
N PHE A 197 -1.02 -17.23 -8.24
CA PHE A 197 -1.82 -16.50 -7.28
C PHE A 197 -2.49 -15.27 -7.93
N ALA A 198 -1.81 -14.60 -8.86
CA ALA A 198 -2.38 -13.49 -9.62
C ALA A 198 -3.58 -13.95 -10.46
N GLY A 199 -3.47 -15.09 -11.17
CA GLY A 199 -4.60 -15.67 -11.90
C GLY A 199 -5.78 -15.99 -10.99
N ALA A 200 -5.53 -16.64 -9.85
CA ALA A 200 -6.59 -16.93 -8.88
C ALA A 200 -7.24 -15.63 -8.31
N ALA A 201 -6.46 -14.61 -8.05
CA ALA A 201 -6.98 -13.30 -7.60
C ALA A 201 -7.85 -12.64 -8.69
N ILE A 202 -7.39 -12.66 -9.97
CA ILE A 202 -8.15 -12.13 -11.11
C ILE A 202 -9.47 -12.90 -11.27
N TYR A 203 -9.45 -14.23 -11.16
CA TYR A 203 -10.67 -15.05 -11.21
C TYR A 203 -11.69 -14.61 -10.14
N VAL A 204 -11.24 -14.43 -8.89
CA VAL A 204 -12.13 -13.95 -7.82
C VAL A 204 -12.66 -12.54 -8.13
N LEU A 205 -11.82 -11.63 -8.65
CA LEU A 205 -12.25 -10.28 -9.02
C LEU A 205 -13.26 -10.30 -10.17
N GLN A 206 -13.10 -11.18 -11.13
CA GLN A 206 -14.06 -11.38 -12.22
C GLN A 206 -15.40 -11.89 -11.68
N GLU A 207 -15.41 -12.98 -10.91
CA GLU A 207 -16.62 -13.65 -10.45
C GLU A 207 -17.40 -12.87 -9.40
N ILE A 208 -16.69 -12.15 -8.51
CA ILE A 208 -17.31 -11.47 -7.37
C ILE A 208 -17.55 -9.98 -7.65
N PHE A 209 -16.63 -9.32 -8.34
CA PHE A 209 -16.67 -7.87 -8.55
C PHE A 209 -16.93 -7.47 -10.01
N GLY A 210 -17.06 -8.44 -10.92
CA GLY A 210 -17.30 -8.18 -12.35
C GLY A 210 -16.15 -7.47 -13.04
N LEU A 211 -14.89 -7.83 -12.72
CA LEU A 211 -13.73 -7.25 -13.39
C LEU A 211 -13.74 -7.64 -14.87
N GLU A 212 -13.81 -6.65 -15.75
CA GLU A 212 -13.85 -6.86 -17.20
C GLU A 212 -12.49 -7.39 -17.72
N GLU A 213 -12.51 -8.25 -18.73
CA GLU A 213 -11.31 -8.89 -19.33
C GLU A 213 -10.20 -7.91 -19.74
N LYS A 214 -10.57 -6.72 -20.20
CA LYS A 214 -9.60 -5.68 -20.58
C LYS A 214 -8.70 -5.21 -19.43
N TYR A 215 -9.08 -5.50 -18.17
CA TYR A 215 -8.33 -5.20 -16.97
C TYR A 215 -7.61 -6.44 -16.39
N HIS A 216 -7.66 -7.58 -17.07
CA HIS A 216 -6.94 -8.77 -16.65
C HIS A 216 -5.46 -8.63 -16.99
N ILE A 217 -4.64 -8.43 -15.98
CA ILE A 217 -3.19 -8.32 -16.17
C ILE A 217 -2.57 -9.68 -16.49
N VAL A 218 -3.16 -10.75 -15.99
CA VAL A 218 -2.89 -12.15 -16.35
C VAL A 218 -4.22 -12.86 -16.62
N LEU A 219 -4.20 -14.00 -17.29
CA LEU A 219 -5.39 -14.86 -17.41
C LEU A 219 -5.76 -15.42 -16.03
N PRO A 220 -7.07 -15.51 -15.73
CA PRO A 220 -7.58 -16.11 -14.50
C PRO A 220 -7.36 -17.63 -14.44
#